data_26fadabf0eea5fcf3918702840655670
#
_entry.id   26fadabf0eea5fcf3918702840655670
#
_cell.length_a   1.000
_cell.length_b   1.000
_cell.length_c   1.000
_cell.angle_alpha   90.00
_cell.angle_beta   90.00
_cell.angle_gamma   90.00
#
_symmetry.space_group_name_H-M   'P 1'
#
loop_
_entity.id
_entity.type
_entity.pdbx_description
1 polymer ?
#
loop_
_entity_poly.entity_id
_entity_poly.type
_entity_poly.pdbx_seq_one_letter_code
_entity_poly.pdbx_strand_id
1 'polypeptide(L)'
;DSYREMLVSATSARLLCGYIYTSAGEGESTQDLVFGGHNLIAENGTILKEAKRFTNETVYADLDIERIRLERRKMSTFTPDQNPEYMVVPVALVRDEAYLEREFPMLPFVPSVAEERNKRCEEILSIQSCGLKKRYAHTGCQTAVIGISGGLDSTLALLVTCLLYTSPS
;
A
#
# COMPACT_ATOMS: atom_id res chain seq x y z
N ASP A 1 -9.94 12.53 -11.60
CA ASP A 1 -9.93 11.52 -12.67
C ASP A 1 -9.36 10.21 -12.10
N SER A 2 -10.27 9.42 -11.52
CA SER A 2 -9.96 8.18 -10.79
C SER A 2 -9.11 7.17 -11.59
N TYR A 3 -9.28 7.16 -12.91
CA TYR A 3 -8.46 6.30 -13.78
C TYR A 3 -6.98 6.72 -13.78
N ARG A 4 -6.70 8.01 -13.79
CA ARG A 4 -5.32 8.53 -13.73
C ARG A 4 -4.68 8.27 -12.37
N GLU A 5 -5.42 8.50 -11.29
CA GLU A 5 -4.98 8.17 -9.93
C GLU A 5 -4.63 6.70 -9.81
N MET A 6 -5.50 5.81 -10.32
CA MET A 6 -5.25 4.37 -10.35
C MET A 6 -3.98 4.02 -11.13
N LEU A 7 -3.77 4.62 -12.32
CA LEU A 7 -2.57 4.37 -13.12
C LEU A 7 -1.30 4.85 -12.43
N VAL A 8 -1.31 6.05 -11.85
CA VAL A 8 -0.15 6.62 -11.13
C VAL A 8 0.16 5.79 -9.90
N SER A 9 -0.85 5.44 -9.11
CA SER A 9 -0.71 4.59 -7.94
C SER A 9 -0.17 3.20 -8.31
N ALA A 10 -0.77 2.52 -9.28
CA ALA A 10 -0.35 1.20 -9.72
C ALA A 10 1.08 1.20 -10.30
N THR A 11 1.45 2.25 -11.06
CA THR A 11 2.80 2.39 -11.60
C THR A 11 3.82 2.59 -10.49
N SER A 12 3.54 3.44 -9.52
CA SER A 12 4.37 3.66 -8.34
C SER A 12 4.59 2.36 -7.55
N ALA A 13 3.54 1.56 -7.34
CA ALA A 13 3.61 0.26 -6.67
C ALA A 13 4.46 -0.74 -7.45
N ARG A 14 4.20 -0.88 -8.76
CA ARG A 14 4.90 -1.84 -9.62
C ARG A 14 6.39 -1.55 -9.72
N LEU A 15 6.76 -0.27 -9.77
CA LEU A 15 8.14 0.17 -9.90
C LEU A 15 8.84 0.34 -8.54
N LEU A 16 8.12 0.23 -7.43
CA LEU A 16 8.62 0.52 -6.09
C LEU A 16 9.36 1.86 -6.07
N CYS A 17 8.66 2.94 -6.37
CA CYS A 17 9.27 4.27 -6.51
C CYS A 17 8.36 5.39 -6.01
N GLY A 18 8.96 6.55 -5.77
CA GLY A 18 8.24 7.80 -5.80
C GLY A 18 7.91 8.15 -7.25
N TYR A 19 6.65 8.43 -7.54
CA TYR A 19 6.18 8.74 -8.89
C TYR A 19 5.48 10.10 -8.87
N ILE A 20 6.06 11.05 -9.61
CA ILE A 20 5.53 12.40 -9.73
C ILE A 20 4.95 12.53 -11.13
N TYR A 21 3.65 12.79 -11.19
CA TYR A 21 2.92 13.04 -12.42
C TYR A 21 2.51 14.50 -12.49
N THR A 22 2.90 15.17 -13.55
CA THR A 22 2.50 16.54 -13.87
C THR A 22 1.72 16.57 -15.17
N SER A 23 0.67 17.37 -15.19
CA SER A 23 -0.22 17.53 -16.35
C SER A 23 -0.27 18.99 -16.78
N ALA A 24 -0.52 19.19 -18.06
CA ALA A 24 -0.78 20.52 -18.61
C ALA A 24 -1.90 21.24 -17.82
N GLY A 25 -1.70 22.51 -17.54
CA GLY A 25 -2.58 23.34 -16.74
C GLY A 25 -3.20 24.51 -17.51
N GLU A 26 -3.72 25.45 -16.75
CA GLU A 26 -4.32 26.66 -17.28
C GLU A 26 -3.33 27.46 -18.13
N GLY A 27 -3.78 27.93 -19.28
CA GLY A 27 -2.97 28.74 -20.18
C GLY A 27 -2.06 27.99 -21.14
N GLU A 28 -2.00 26.65 -21.08
CA GLU A 28 -1.19 25.84 -21.98
C GLU A 28 -1.84 25.58 -23.35
N SER A 29 -3.10 25.97 -23.53
CA SER A 29 -3.80 26.01 -24.81
C SER A 29 -4.53 27.32 -24.99
N THR A 30 -4.45 27.84 -26.21
CA THR A 30 -5.18 29.05 -26.63
C THR A 30 -6.35 28.73 -27.55
N GLN A 31 -6.67 27.45 -27.75
CA GLN A 31 -7.73 26.98 -28.65
C GLN A 31 -8.82 26.22 -27.87
N ASP A 32 -9.35 25.15 -28.45
CA ASP A 32 -10.51 24.41 -27.95
C ASP A 32 -10.22 23.47 -26.77
N LEU A 33 -8.94 23.29 -26.43
CA LEU A 33 -8.54 22.40 -25.36
C LEU A 33 -8.46 23.13 -24.03
N VAL A 34 -9.05 22.52 -23.00
CA VAL A 34 -8.92 22.95 -21.60
C VAL A 34 -8.20 21.88 -20.82
N PHE A 35 -7.05 22.24 -20.25
CA PHE A 35 -6.25 21.31 -19.44
C PHE A 35 -6.56 21.46 -17.97
N GLY A 36 -6.64 20.34 -17.26
CA GLY A 36 -7.08 20.29 -15.87
C GLY A 36 -5.99 20.49 -14.83
N GLY A 37 -4.70 20.46 -15.21
CA GLY A 37 -3.60 20.60 -14.25
C GLY A 37 -3.59 19.53 -13.16
N HIS A 38 -3.99 18.30 -13.48
CA HIS A 38 -4.11 17.21 -12.50
C HIS A 38 -2.73 16.65 -12.13
N ASN A 39 -2.08 17.22 -11.14
CA ASN A 39 -0.77 16.81 -10.65
C ASN A 39 -0.90 15.85 -9.47
N LEU A 40 -0.08 14.79 -9.45
CA LEU A 40 -0.14 13.71 -8.46
C LEU A 40 1.27 13.37 -7.98
N ILE A 41 1.41 13.11 -6.69
CA ILE A 41 2.62 12.54 -6.08
C ILE A 41 2.22 11.23 -5.42
N ALA A 42 2.86 10.14 -5.84
CA ALA A 42 2.63 8.81 -5.31
C ALA A 42 3.91 8.15 -4.80
N GLU A 43 3.79 7.30 -3.81
CA GLU A 43 4.88 6.49 -3.27
C GLU A 43 4.39 5.06 -3.04
N ASN A 44 5.05 4.11 -3.68
CA ASN A 44 4.80 2.67 -3.48
C ASN A 44 3.30 2.31 -3.45
N GLY A 45 2.53 2.85 -4.39
CA GLY A 45 1.10 2.57 -4.54
C GLY A 45 0.17 3.49 -3.76
N THR A 46 0.69 4.40 -2.96
CA THR A 46 -0.13 5.35 -2.21
C THR A 46 -0.04 6.73 -2.83
N ILE A 47 -1.19 7.37 -3.10
CA ILE A 47 -1.23 8.79 -3.47
C ILE A 47 -0.98 9.60 -2.19
N LEU A 48 0.12 10.35 -2.18
CA LEU A 48 0.49 11.21 -1.05
C LEU A 48 -0.14 12.59 -1.17
N LYS A 49 -0.19 13.11 -2.40
CA LYS A 49 -0.72 14.44 -2.67
C LYS A 49 -1.35 14.49 -4.06
N GLU A 50 -2.43 15.24 -4.15
CA GLU A 50 -3.16 15.54 -5.37
C GLU A 50 -3.43 17.03 -5.44
N ALA A 51 -3.15 17.67 -6.59
CA ALA A 51 -3.49 19.05 -6.85
C ALA A 51 -4.97 19.19 -7.19
N LYS A 52 -5.57 20.27 -6.73
CA LYS A 52 -6.92 20.62 -7.16
C LYS A 52 -6.92 20.92 -8.66
N ARG A 53 -7.82 20.26 -9.38
CA ARG A 53 -7.95 20.46 -10.84
C ARG A 53 -8.44 21.86 -11.18
N PHE A 54 -8.04 22.32 -12.35
CA PHE A 54 -8.36 23.66 -12.87
C PHE A 54 -7.81 24.79 -11.99
N THR A 55 -6.66 24.53 -11.37
CA THR A 55 -5.89 25.53 -10.62
C THR A 55 -4.41 25.37 -10.96
N ASN A 56 -3.63 26.43 -10.76
CA ASN A 56 -2.16 26.40 -10.91
C ASN A 56 -1.49 26.17 -9.54
N GLU A 57 -1.98 25.19 -8.81
CA GLU A 57 -1.49 24.86 -7.48
C GLU A 57 -0.18 24.06 -7.55
N THR A 58 0.78 24.45 -6.73
CA THR A 58 1.98 23.64 -6.49
C THR A 58 1.75 22.74 -5.28
N VAL A 59 2.01 21.45 -5.42
CA VAL A 59 1.87 20.46 -4.34
C VAL A 59 3.22 19.92 -3.92
N TYR A 60 3.35 19.62 -2.64
CA TYR A 60 4.56 19.08 -2.00
C TYR A 60 4.22 17.81 -1.24
N ALA A 61 5.16 16.88 -1.17
CA ALA A 61 5.03 15.69 -0.34
C ALA A 61 6.40 15.15 0.07
N ASP A 62 6.49 14.57 1.24
CA ASP A 62 7.67 13.86 1.73
C ASP A 62 7.69 12.43 1.22
N LEU A 63 8.75 12.05 0.52
CA LEU A 63 8.98 10.69 0.04
C LEU A 63 9.93 9.93 0.98
N ASP A 64 9.51 8.75 1.43
CA ASP A 64 10.34 7.85 2.25
C ASP A 64 11.25 6.98 1.36
N ILE A 65 12.38 7.55 0.98
CA ILE A 65 13.36 6.89 0.11
C ILE A 65 13.96 5.65 0.76
N GLU A 66 14.17 5.65 2.07
CA GLU A 66 14.71 4.48 2.76
C GLU A 66 13.73 3.29 2.74
N ARG A 67 12.45 3.55 2.92
CA ARG A 67 11.40 2.53 2.77
C ARG A 67 11.38 1.95 1.36
N ILE A 68 11.43 2.81 0.33
CA ILE A 68 11.50 2.37 -1.08
C ILE A 68 12.73 1.48 -1.30
N ARG A 69 13.90 1.86 -0.78
CA ARG A 69 15.14 1.06 -0.88
C ARG A 69 15.00 -0.30 -0.19
N LEU A 70 14.38 -0.34 0.99
CA LEU A 70 14.13 -1.60 1.70
C LEU A 70 13.20 -2.53 0.92
N GLU A 71 12.11 -2.00 0.36
CA GLU A 71 11.19 -2.81 -0.43
C GLU A 71 11.86 -3.36 -1.71
N ARG A 72 12.65 -2.54 -2.40
CA ARG A 72 13.43 -2.99 -3.57
C ARG A 72 14.43 -4.10 -3.24
N ARG A 73 15.08 -4.05 -2.06
CA ARG A 73 16.02 -5.11 -1.64
C ARG A 73 15.34 -6.46 -1.42
N LYS A 74 14.05 -6.49 -1.08
CA LYS A 74 13.27 -7.73 -0.96
C LYS A 74 12.96 -8.37 -2.31
N MET A 75 13.04 -7.60 -3.39
CA MET A 75 12.70 -8.02 -4.74
C MET A 75 13.97 -8.38 -5.52
N SER A 76 14.16 -9.66 -5.82
CA SER A 76 15.32 -10.14 -6.60
C SER A 76 15.33 -9.70 -8.06
N THR A 77 14.22 -9.15 -8.55
CA THR A 77 14.09 -8.65 -9.93
C THR A 77 14.68 -7.25 -10.14
N PHE A 78 14.96 -6.50 -9.07
CA PHE A 78 15.63 -5.21 -9.15
C PHE A 78 17.14 -5.40 -9.02
N THR A 79 17.81 -5.59 -10.15
CA THR A 79 19.27 -5.61 -10.19
C THR A 79 19.80 -4.21 -10.42
N PRO A 80 20.88 -3.80 -9.71
CA PRO A 80 21.56 -2.54 -10.02
C PRO A 80 22.12 -2.62 -11.44
N ASP A 81 21.57 -1.83 -12.34
CA ASP A 81 22.12 -1.69 -13.69
C ASP A 81 23.24 -0.64 -13.64
N GLN A 82 24.47 -1.11 -13.77
CA GLN A 82 25.65 -0.25 -13.94
C GLN A 82 25.82 0.01 -15.43
N ASN A 83 24.99 0.85 -16.00
CA ASN A 83 25.18 1.25 -17.39
C ASN A 83 26.26 2.35 -17.44
N PRO A 84 27.44 2.08 -18.04
CA PRO A 84 28.53 3.05 -18.13
C PRO A 84 28.20 4.25 -19.05
N GLU A 85 27.11 4.18 -19.81
CA GLU A 85 26.66 5.26 -20.68
C GLU A 85 25.93 6.41 -19.94
N TYR A 86 25.57 6.21 -18.66
CA TYR A 86 24.94 7.28 -17.88
C TYR A 86 25.96 8.30 -17.41
N MET A 87 25.70 9.57 -17.75
CA MET A 87 26.44 10.69 -17.21
C MET A 87 25.98 10.95 -15.76
N VAL A 88 26.88 10.78 -14.80
CA VAL A 88 26.59 11.06 -13.40
C VAL A 88 26.92 12.53 -13.12
N VAL A 89 25.89 13.30 -12.75
CA VAL A 89 26.05 14.68 -12.31
C VAL A 89 25.97 14.71 -10.78
N PRO A 90 27.07 14.95 -10.06
CA PRO A 90 27.06 15.04 -8.61
C PRO A 90 26.36 16.34 -8.18
N VAL A 91 25.36 16.23 -7.31
CA VAL A 91 24.66 17.36 -6.71
C VAL A 91 24.85 17.31 -5.21
N ALA A 92 25.40 18.36 -4.63
CA ALA A 92 25.47 18.53 -3.18
C ALA A 92 24.20 19.24 -2.70
N LEU A 93 23.38 18.54 -1.92
CA LEU A 93 22.24 19.12 -1.24
C LEU A 93 22.64 19.48 0.20
N VAL A 94 22.36 20.70 0.61
CA VAL A 94 22.45 21.09 2.02
C VAL A 94 21.32 20.39 2.77
N ARG A 95 21.66 19.65 3.82
CA ARG A 95 20.66 19.02 4.69
C ARG A 95 20.32 20.05 5.78
N ASP A 96 19.23 20.75 5.58
CA ASP A 96 18.60 21.52 6.66
C ASP A 96 17.68 20.60 7.48
N GLU A 97 17.42 21.00 8.74
CA GLU A 97 16.39 20.33 9.53
C GLU A 97 15.04 20.54 8.85
N ALA A 98 14.52 19.48 8.25
CA ALA A 98 13.22 19.51 7.62
C ALA A 98 12.15 19.00 8.62
N TYR A 99 11.08 19.76 8.75
CA TYR A 99 9.90 19.28 9.45
C TYR A 99 9.14 18.34 8.50
N LEU A 100 8.87 17.12 8.94
CA LEU A 100 8.07 16.18 8.16
C LEU A 100 6.60 16.62 8.21
N GLU A 101 6.01 16.87 7.05
CA GLU A 101 4.58 17.13 6.89
C GLU A 101 3.77 15.81 6.77
N ARG A 102 4.47 14.68 6.78
CA ARG A 102 3.89 13.35 6.60
C ARG A 102 3.24 12.85 7.89
N GLU A 103 1.98 12.46 7.79
CA GLU A 103 1.30 11.74 8.87
C GLU A 103 1.62 10.24 8.82
N PHE A 104 1.96 9.68 9.99
CA PHE A 104 2.20 8.25 10.14
C PHE A 104 1.00 7.62 10.88
N PRO A 105 0.36 6.57 10.32
CA PRO A 105 -0.72 5.92 11.02
C PRO A 105 -0.20 5.26 12.30
N MET A 106 -0.82 5.57 13.43
CA MET A 106 -0.46 4.99 14.74
C MET A 106 -0.65 3.47 14.79
N LEU A 107 -1.56 2.95 13.98
CA LEU A 107 -1.90 1.53 13.88
C LEU A 107 -1.72 1.07 12.42
N PRO A 108 -0.49 0.84 11.95
CA PRO A 108 -0.20 0.59 10.53
C PRO A 108 -0.82 -0.71 9.98
N PHE A 109 -1.19 -1.65 10.86
CA PHE A 109 -1.79 -2.93 10.47
C PHE A 109 -3.30 -2.97 10.58
N VAL A 110 -3.92 -1.93 11.15
CA VAL A 110 -5.36 -1.88 11.40
C VAL A 110 -5.97 -0.79 10.50
N PRO A 111 -6.87 -1.13 9.57
CA PRO A 111 -7.55 -0.14 8.76
C PRO A 111 -8.33 0.85 9.64
N SER A 112 -8.21 2.14 9.36
CA SER A 112 -8.91 3.20 10.08
C SER A 112 -10.42 3.19 9.81
N VAL A 113 -10.82 2.80 8.59
CA VAL A 113 -12.22 2.72 8.18
C VAL A 113 -12.82 1.43 8.73
N ALA A 114 -13.97 1.55 9.43
CA ALA A 114 -14.61 0.42 10.09
C ALA A 114 -15.04 -0.69 9.12
N GLU A 115 -15.55 -0.32 7.95
CA GLU A 115 -15.99 -1.28 6.93
C GLU A 115 -14.81 -2.09 6.38
N GLU A 116 -13.71 -1.44 6.04
CA GLU A 116 -12.48 -2.12 5.59
C GLU A 116 -11.90 -3.02 6.68
N ARG A 117 -11.92 -2.57 7.93
CA ARG A 117 -11.48 -3.37 9.08
C ARG A 117 -12.32 -4.62 9.24
N ASN A 118 -13.65 -4.52 9.17
CA ASN A 118 -14.55 -5.66 9.30
C ASN A 118 -14.31 -6.66 8.16
N LYS A 119 -14.23 -6.19 6.91
CA LYS A 119 -13.91 -7.03 5.74
C LYS A 119 -12.58 -7.76 5.93
N ARG A 120 -11.56 -7.06 6.41
CA ARG A 120 -10.25 -7.67 6.67
C ARG A 120 -10.28 -8.71 7.78
N CYS A 121 -11.05 -8.45 8.86
CA CYS A 121 -11.22 -9.43 9.93
C CYS A 121 -11.92 -10.69 9.45
N GLU A 122 -12.97 -10.57 8.63
CA GLU A 122 -13.68 -11.71 8.02
C GLU A 122 -12.75 -12.51 7.11
N GLU A 123 -11.93 -11.84 6.31
CA GLU A 123 -10.94 -12.48 5.45
C GLU A 123 -9.89 -13.26 6.27
N ILE A 124 -9.36 -12.67 7.35
CA ILE A 124 -8.40 -13.33 8.25
C ILE A 124 -9.01 -14.59 8.87
N LEU A 125 -10.23 -14.51 9.38
CA LEU A 125 -10.93 -15.66 9.95
C LEU A 125 -11.16 -16.75 8.88
N SER A 126 -11.52 -16.37 7.68
CA SER A 126 -11.72 -17.29 6.56
C SER A 126 -10.42 -18.00 6.17
N ILE A 127 -9.31 -17.28 6.08
CA ILE A 127 -7.98 -17.83 5.79
C ILE A 127 -7.58 -18.87 6.83
N GLN A 128 -7.74 -18.53 8.12
CA GLN A 128 -7.39 -19.42 9.22
C GLN A 128 -8.27 -20.67 9.23
N SER A 129 -9.58 -20.51 9.06
CA SER A 129 -10.55 -21.62 9.03
C SER A 129 -10.29 -22.55 7.83
N CYS A 130 -10.05 -22.02 6.65
CA CYS A 130 -9.70 -22.81 5.46
C CYS A 130 -8.38 -23.56 5.63
N GLY A 131 -7.38 -22.91 6.21
CA GLY A 131 -6.09 -23.56 6.51
C GLY A 131 -6.24 -24.72 7.49
N LEU A 132 -7.01 -24.50 8.55
CA LEU A 132 -7.31 -25.55 9.55
C LEU A 132 -8.11 -26.69 8.90
N LYS A 133 -9.16 -26.40 8.13
CA LYS A 133 -9.96 -27.39 7.38
C LYS A 133 -9.07 -28.31 6.53
N LYS A 134 -8.13 -27.71 5.80
CA LYS A 134 -7.22 -28.50 4.95
C LYS A 134 -6.32 -29.43 5.78
N ARG A 135 -5.84 -28.99 6.93
CA ARG A 135 -5.01 -29.81 7.83
C ARG A 135 -5.80 -30.97 8.40
N TYR A 136 -7.04 -30.75 8.85
CA TYR A 136 -7.92 -31.81 9.33
C TYR A 136 -8.19 -32.85 8.24
N ALA A 137 -8.52 -32.41 7.03
CA ALA A 137 -8.73 -33.30 5.90
C ALA A 137 -7.47 -34.15 5.58
N HIS A 138 -6.29 -33.54 5.70
CA HIS A 138 -5.02 -34.22 5.41
C HIS A 138 -4.65 -35.25 6.48
N THR A 139 -4.88 -34.93 7.75
CA THR A 139 -4.52 -35.81 8.89
C THR A 139 -5.60 -36.83 9.24
N GLY A 140 -6.82 -36.67 8.70
CA GLY A 140 -7.97 -37.50 9.06
C GLY A 140 -8.50 -37.28 10.48
N CYS A 141 -8.08 -36.19 11.16
CA CYS A 141 -8.54 -35.87 12.50
C CYS A 141 -10.03 -35.49 12.49
N GLN A 142 -10.78 -36.05 13.44
CA GLN A 142 -12.23 -35.77 13.56
C GLN A 142 -12.58 -34.89 14.76
N THR A 143 -11.62 -34.65 15.64
CA THR A 143 -11.83 -33.87 16.87
C THR A 143 -10.73 -32.85 17.07
N ALA A 144 -11.10 -31.72 17.70
CA ALA A 144 -10.16 -30.70 18.14
C ALA A 144 -10.16 -30.61 19.68
N VAL A 145 -8.97 -30.51 20.26
CA VAL A 145 -8.81 -30.22 21.69
C VAL A 145 -8.07 -28.90 21.83
N ILE A 146 -8.67 -27.94 22.51
CA ILE A 146 -8.13 -26.59 22.69
C ILE A 146 -7.99 -26.29 24.16
N GLY A 147 -6.76 -25.96 24.59
CA GLY A 147 -6.52 -25.43 25.93
C GLY A 147 -6.84 -23.93 25.97
N ILE A 148 -7.91 -23.55 26.68
CA ILE A 148 -8.33 -22.16 26.78
C ILE A 148 -7.74 -21.56 28.06
N SER A 149 -6.80 -20.65 27.92
CA SER A 149 -6.18 -19.89 29.00
C SER A 149 -6.93 -18.61 29.39
N GLY A 150 -7.96 -18.23 28.63
CA GLY A 150 -8.64 -16.93 28.74
C GLY A 150 -7.96 -15.78 28.00
N GLY A 151 -6.81 -16.02 27.34
CA GLY A 151 -6.13 -15.03 26.51
C GLY A 151 -6.73 -14.93 25.10
N LEU A 152 -6.36 -13.86 24.38
CA LEU A 152 -6.86 -13.59 23.03
C LEU A 152 -6.53 -14.71 22.03
N ASP A 153 -5.34 -15.27 22.09
CA ASP A 153 -4.88 -16.31 21.16
C ASP A 153 -5.71 -17.59 21.28
N SER A 154 -5.94 -18.05 22.52
CA SER A 154 -6.76 -19.26 22.77
C SER A 154 -8.23 -19.04 22.42
N THR A 155 -8.74 -17.83 22.63
CA THR A 155 -10.10 -17.45 22.23
C THR A 155 -10.23 -17.39 20.71
N LEU A 156 -9.24 -16.84 20.01
CA LEU A 156 -9.22 -16.82 18.53
C LEU A 156 -9.15 -18.25 17.97
N ALA A 157 -8.32 -19.10 18.53
CA ALA A 157 -8.23 -20.51 18.13
C ALA A 157 -9.57 -21.25 18.30
N LEU A 158 -10.30 -20.97 19.38
CA LEU A 158 -11.64 -21.50 19.59
C LEU A 158 -12.61 -21.00 18.51
N LEU A 159 -12.65 -19.69 18.25
CA LEU A 159 -13.53 -19.11 17.23
C LEU A 159 -13.27 -19.69 15.83
N VAL A 160 -12.02 -19.80 15.44
CA VAL A 160 -11.61 -20.40 14.13
C VAL A 160 -12.06 -21.86 14.06
N THR A 161 -11.93 -22.61 15.14
CA THR A 161 -12.37 -24.01 15.19
C THR A 161 -13.90 -24.12 15.15
N CYS A 162 -14.62 -23.25 15.85
CA CYS A 162 -16.09 -23.19 15.77
C CYS A 162 -16.58 -22.90 14.35
N LEU A 163 -15.95 -21.94 13.66
CA LEU A 163 -16.27 -21.62 12.26
C LEU A 163 -16.06 -22.82 11.32
N LEU A 164 -15.06 -23.66 11.59
CA LEU A 164 -14.83 -24.88 10.83
C LEU A 164 -16.02 -25.85 10.89
N TYR A 165 -16.61 -26.01 12.08
CA TYR A 165 -17.73 -26.94 12.29
C TYR A 165 -19.10 -26.36 11.88
N THR A 166 -19.24 -25.05 11.82
CA THR A 166 -20.48 -24.36 11.47
C THR A 166 -20.58 -23.96 10.01
N SER A 167 -19.49 -24.02 9.25
CA SER A 167 -19.51 -23.76 7.81
C SER A 167 -20.17 -24.95 7.08
N PRO A 168 -21.23 -24.75 6.31
CA PRO A 168 -21.79 -25.84 5.49
C PRO A 168 -20.73 -26.33 4.52
N SER A 169 -20.58 -27.63 4.46
CA SER A 169 -19.68 -28.37 3.55
C SER A 169 -20.18 -28.30 2.13
#